data_ae64a5bbb9a7d212c7f1e74c8b13d50a
#
_entry.id   ae64a5bbb9a7d212c7f1e74c8b13d50a
#
_cell.length_a   1.000
_cell.length_b   1.000
_cell.length_c   1.000
_cell.angle_alpha   90.00
_cell.angle_beta   90.00
_cell.angle_gamma   90.00
#
_symmetry.space_group_name_H-M   'P 1'
#
loop_
_entity.id
_entity.type
_entity.pdbx_description
1 polymer ?
#
loop_
_entity_poly.entity_id
_entity_poly.type
_entity_poly.pdbx_seq_one_letter_code
_entity_poly.pdbx_strand_id
1 'polypeptide(L)'
;MFFVLTFIMAFRSVNVGVDTAPYSRIFGIIHHASSFREAIELAPLSAPIYVGICRILGLFSAEPQILIIFTALFINIGLFVFINRVSSNVVISTFCWIGLTLFYCSMNGSRQSMALVITLNALVYFARDLKSKKGWILMLIAIGIHSTCLIIAVAILGIILTDKIHESRLVLIITVIISALISIVFKGIVRVLLQFFPHYSMYGFGGAQYSIFESNGGGRIVILYIFLLAICVLWTIINKKQNESDSFHSKMLPAVVFGAVFGIFNCRNELINRALWFYIGIFITFIPAVIEKCKGLVKWIIDIIIISVLAAYSLLSLLENQNGVIPYALFWQ
;
A
#
# COMPACT_ATOMS: atom_id res chain seq x y z
N MET A 1 -12.38 -0.85 -17.59
CA MET A 1 -11.27 -0.35 -16.77
C MET A 1 -10.42 -1.49 -16.19
N PHE A 2 -10.99 -2.49 -15.49
CA PHE A 2 -10.28 -3.67 -14.99
C PHE A 2 -9.37 -4.34 -16.03
N PHE A 3 -9.92 -4.72 -17.17
CA PHE A 3 -9.17 -5.40 -18.24
C PHE A 3 -8.00 -4.56 -18.77
N VAL A 4 -8.18 -3.24 -18.91
CA VAL A 4 -7.12 -2.35 -19.40
C VAL A 4 -5.97 -2.27 -18.41
N LEU A 5 -6.24 -2.06 -17.12
CA LEU A 5 -5.19 -2.02 -16.09
C LEU A 5 -4.48 -3.37 -15.97
N THR A 6 -5.24 -4.46 -16.03
CA THR A 6 -4.68 -5.81 -15.98
C THR A 6 -3.81 -6.08 -17.21
N PHE A 7 -4.25 -5.70 -18.41
CA PHE A 7 -3.49 -5.85 -19.65
C PHE A 7 -2.15 -5.11 -19.57
N ILE A 8 -2.18 -3.81 -19.24
CA ILE A 8 -0.96 -3.01 -19.11
C ILE A 8 -0.01 -3.63 -18.09
N MET A 9 -0.51 -4.12 -16.97
CA MET A 9 0.32 -4.70 -15.92
C MET A 9 0.83 -6.11 -16.28
N ALA A 10 0.03 -6.94 -16.96
CA ALA A 10 0.32 -8.34 -17.24
C ALA A 10 1.29 -8.54 -18.42
N PHE A 11 1.17 -7.69 -19.44
CA PHE A 11 1.94 -7.85 -20.68
C PHE A 11 3.15 -6.94 -20.78
N ARG A 12 3.54 -6.30 -19.67
CA ARG A 12 4.77 -5.52 -19.62
C ARG A 12 6.02 -6.39 -19.74
N SER A 13 7.07 -5.80 -20.30
CA SER A 13 8.40 -6.39 -20.32
C SER A 13 8.98 -6.53 -18.91
N VAL A 14 9.90 -7.46 -18.74
CA VAL A 14 10.71 -7.65 -17.52
C VAL A 14 11.51 -6.39 -17.14
N ASN A 15 11.76 -5.50 -18.07
CA ASN A 15 12.46 -4.23 -17.86
C ASN A 15 11.56 -3.09 -17.38
N VAL A 16 10.25 -3.30 -17.30
CA VAL A 16 9.28 -2.32 -16.80
C VAL A 16 9.04 -2.54 -15.31
N GLY A 17 9.47 -1.57 -14.51
CA GLY A 17 9.51 -1.64 -13.05
C GLY A 17 10.88 -2.08 -12.53
N VAL A 18 11.48 -1.29 -11.64
CA VAL A 18 12.85 -1.49 -11.11
C VAL A 18 13.04 -2.89 -10.50
N ASP A 19 12.05 -3.38 -9.75
CA ASP A 19 12.12 -4.66 -9.05
C ASP A 19 11.68 -5.86 -9.94
N THR A 20 11.17 -5.63 -11.17
CA THR A 20 10.64 -6.71 -12.01
C THR A 20 11.73 -7.69 -12.46
N ALA A 21 12.88 -7.18 -12.92
CA ALA A 21 14.00 -8.03 -13.32
C ALA A 21 14.60 -8.82 -12.13
N PRO A 22 14.82 -8.25 -10.93
CA PRO A 22 15.12 -9.01 -9.72
C PRO A 22 14.13 -10.11 -9.41
N TYR A 23 12.82 -9.85 -9.48
CA TYR A 23 11.80 -10.89 -9.22
C TYR A 23 11.83 -12.01 -10.26
N SER A 24 12.06 -11.67 -11.52
CA SER A 24 12.23 -12.66 -12.60
C SER A 24 13.42 -13.57 -12.37
N ARG A 25 14.56 -13.03 -11.92
CA ARG A 25 15.73 -13.83 -11.54
C ARG A 25 15.45 -14.73 -10.33
N ILE A 26 14.82 -14.20 -9.29
CA ILE A 26 14.43 -14.98 -8.12
C ILE A 26 13.46 -16.10 -8.51
N PHE A 27 12.50 -15.85 -9.41
CA PHE A 27 11.61 -16.89 -9.95
C PHE A 27 12.39 -18.03 -10.61
N GLY A 28 13.38 -17.70 -11.46
CA GLY A 28 14.25 -18.69 -12.08
C GLY A 28 15.04 -19.52 -11.07
N ILE A 29 15.63 -18.89 -10.06
CA ILE A 29 16.31 -19.58 -8.95
C ILE A 29 15.37 -20.55 -8.23
N ILE A 30 14.16 -20.09 -7.86
CA ILE A 30 13.16 -20.90 -7.18
C ILE A 30 12.67 -22.05 -8.07
N HIS A 31 12.51 -21.82 -9.37
CA HIS A 31 12.09 -22.84 -10.33
C HIS A 31 13.08 -24.00 -10.39
N HIS A 32 14.39 -23.73 -10.45
CA HIS A 32 15.44 -24.73 -10.55
C HIS A 32 15.81 -25.41 -9.23
N ALA A 33 15.33 -24.93 -8.08
CA ALA A 33 15.60 -25.55 -6.80
C ALA A 33 15.02 -26.97 -6.74
N SER A 34 15.76 -27.94 -6.20
CA SER A 34 15.38 -29.36 -6.12
C SER A 34 14.24 -29.60 -5.11
N SER A 35 14.15 -28.74 -4.08
CA SER A 35 13.16 -28.85 -3.00
C SER A 35 12.61 -27.47 -2.59
N PHE A 36 11.48 -27.47 -1.88
CA PHE A 36 10.91 -26.25 -1.29
C PHE A 36 11.85 -25.63 -0.25
N ARG A 37 12.53 -26.47 0.54
CA ARG A 37 13.50 -26.00 1.52
C ARG A 37 14.68 -25.29 0.86
N GLU A 38 15.26 -25.89 -0.16
CA GLU A 38 16.33 -25.28 -0.94
C GLU A 38 15.89 -23.97 -1.59
N ALA A 39 14.67 -23.91 -2.13
CA ALA A 39 14.12 -22.68 -2.69
C ALA A 39 14.04 -21.53 -1.66
N ILE A 40 13.69 -21.82 -0.40
CA ILE A 40 13.71 -20.83 0.68
C ILE A 40 15.15 -20.41 1.02
N GLU A 41 16.08 -21.34 1.08
CA GLU A 41 17.50 -21.08 1.41
C GLU A 41 18.16 -20.22 0.31
N LEU A 42 17.84 -20.47 -0.97
CA LEU A 42 18.36 -19.72 -2.11
C LEU A 42 17.70 -18.34 -2.29
N ALA A 43 16.50 -18.14 -1.75
CA ALA A 43 15.76 -16.88 -1.81
C ALA A 43 15.41 -16.35 -0.41
N PRO A 44 16.40 -16.09 0.47
CA PRO A 44 16.20 -15.85 1.91
C PRO A 44 15.40 -14.57 2.23
N LEU A 45 15.34 -13.60 1.29
CA LEU A 45 14.52 -12.39 1.41
C LEU A 45 13.07 -12.61 0.92
N SER A 46 12.73 -13.81 0.45
CA SER A 46 11.39 -14.13 -0.05
C SER A 46 10.59 -14.85 1.02
N ALA A 47 9.40 -14.32 1.31
CA ALA A 47 8.51 -14.94 2.28
C ALA A 47 7.97 -16.30 1.77
N PRO A 48 7.68 -17.27 2.66
CA PRO A 48 7.42 -18.66 2.28
C PRO A 48 6.24 -18.86 1.31
N ILE A 49 5.14 -18.12 1.49
CA ILE A 49 3.98 -18.22 0.59
C ILE A 49 4.34 -17.72 -0.81
N TYR A 50 5.14 -16.65 -0.92
CA TYR A 50 5.60 -16.19 -2.23
C TYR A 50 6.50 -17.23 -2.92
N VAL A 51 7.40 -17.89 -2.19
CA VAL A 51 8.21 -19.00 -2.72
C VAL A 51 7.29 -20.14 -3.20
N GLY A 52 6.25 -20.48 -2.43
CA GLY A 52 5.25 -21.47 -2.82
C GLY A 52 4.52 -21.10 -4.13
N ILE A 53 4.12 -19.84 -4.27
CA ILE A 53 3.49 -19.32 -5.50
C ILE A 53 4.44 -19.49 -6.68
N CYS A 54 5.71 -19.07 -6.55
CA CYS A 54 6.71 -19.21 -7.61
C CYS A 54 6.93 -20.69 -8.00
N ARG A 55 6.98 -21.61 -7.03
CA ARG A 55 7.10 -23.06 -7.29
C ARG A 55 5.91 -23.60 -8.07
N ILE A 56 4.68 -23.22 -7.67
CA ILE A 56 3.45 -23.64 -8.36
C ILE A 56 3.44 -23.09 -9.79
N LEU A 57 3.75 -21.82 -9.98
CA LEU A 57 3.79 -21.23 -11.33
C LEU A 57 4.87 -21.87 -12.21
N GLY A 58 6.01 -22.23 -11.62
CA GLY A 58 7.09 -22.94 -12.30
C GLY A 58 6.71 -24.33 -12.82
N LEU A 59 5.63 -24.96 -12.31
CA LEU A 59 5.10 -26.20 -12.88
C LEU A 59 4.44 -25.99 -14.26
N PHE A 60 4.00 -24.77 -14.56
CA PHE A 60 3.31 -24.45 -15.82
C PHE A 60 4.26 -23.81 -16.84
N SER A 61 5.25 -23.03 -16.39
CA SER A 61 6.21 -22.39 -17.29
C SER A 61 7.49 -22.00 -16.54
N ALA A 62 8.63 -22.19 -17.18
CA ALA A 62 9.92 -21.67 -16.72
C ALA A 62 10.09 -20.16 -17.03
N GLU A 63 9.27 -19.63 -17.94
CA GLU A 63 9.36 -18.24 -18.37
C GLU A 63 8.83 -17.29 -17.28
N PRO A 64 9.62 -16.28 -16.85
CA PRO A 64 9.23 -15.34 -15.80
C PRO A 64 7.95 -14.55 -16.11
N GLN A 65 7.55 -14.47 -17.38
CA GLN A 65 6.32 -13.78 -17.77
C GLN A 65 5.07 -14.35 -17.09
N ILE A 66 5.05 -15.64 -16.75
CA ILE A 66 3.93 -16.23 -16.01
C ILE A 66 3.75 -15.61 -14.63
N LEU A 67 4.86 -15.25 -13.94
CA LEU A 67 4.82 -14.55 -12.65
C LEU A 67 4.26 -13.14 -12.81
N ILE A 68 4.66 -12.43 -13.87
CA ILE A 68 4.17 -11.07 -14.16
C ILE A 68 2.67 -11.08 -14.43
N ILE A 69 2.19 -12.01 -15.26
CA ILE A 69 0.76 -12.20 -15.56
C ILE A 69 -0.01 -12.55 -14.28
N PHE A 70 0.48 -13.51 -13.52
CA PHE A 70 -0.18 -13.94 -12.28
C PHE A 70 -0.29 -12.81 -11.27
N THR A 71 0.80 -12.08 -11.01
CA THR A 71 0.80 -10.97 -10.05
C THR A 71 -0.12 -9.84 -10.51
N ALA A 72 -0.18 -9.54 -11.80
CA ALA A 72 -1.08 -8.53 -12.36
C ALA A 72 -2.56 -8.91 -12.14
N LEU A 73 -2.94 -10.15 -12.46
CA LEU A 73 -4.29 -10.66 -12.25
C LEU A 73 -4.64 -10.64 -10.76
N PHE A 74 -3.75 -11.17 -9.91
CA PHE A 74 -3.98 -11.27 -8.47
C PHE A 74 -4.20 -9.89 -7.83
N ILE A 75 -3.35 -8.91 -8.14
CA ILE A 75 -3.43 -7.56 -7.59
C ILE A 75 -4.72 -6.88 -8.05
N ASN A 76 -5.02 -6.92 -9.35
CA ASN A 76 -6.21 -6.25 -9.86
C ASN A 76 -7.52 -6.91 -9.36
N ILE A 77 -7.60 -8.25 -9.31
CA ILE A 77 -8.75 -8.95 -8.73
C ILE A 77 -8.92 -8.56 -7.26
N GLY A 78 -7.85 -8.62 -6.45
CA GLY A 78 -7.89 -8.25 -5.04
C GLY A 78 -8.30 -6.80 -4.81
N LEU A 79 -7.80 -5.89 -5.64
CA LEU A 79 -8.16 -4.47 -5.63
C LEU A 79 -9.66 -4.26 -5.94
N PHE A 80 -10.14 -4.85 -7.03
CA PHE A 80 -11.55 -4.66 -7.43
C PHE A 80 -12.52 -5.34 -6.46
N VAL A 81 -12.15 -6.47 -5.84
CA VAL A 81 -12.92 -7.06 -4.74
C VAL A 81 -13.00 -6.09 -3.56
N PHE A 82 -11.89 -5.43 -3.19
CA PHE A 82 -11.88 -4.44 -2.12
C PHE A 82 -12.75 -3.22 -2.47
N ILE A 83 -12.55 -2.62 -3.66
CA ILE A 83 -13.30 -1.46 -4.12
C ILE A 83 -14.80 -1.76 -4.13
N ASN A 84 -15.22 -2.89 -4.71
CA ASN A 84 -16.63 -3.25 -4.81
C ASN A 84 -17.30 -3.51 -3.45
N ARG A 85 -16.53 -3.81 -2.40
CA ARG A 85 -17.07 -4.05 -1.06
C ARG A 85 -17.30 -2.78 -0.24
N VAL A 86 -16.48 -1.75 -0.45
CA VAL A 86 -16.45 -0.60 0.48
C VAL A 86 -16.45 0.76 -0.20
N SER A 87 -16.23 0.85 -1.50
CA SER A 87 -16.24 2.13 -2.19
C SER A 87 -17.65 2.63 -2.46
N SER A 88 -17.87 3.91 -2.26
CA SER A 88 -19.08 4.62 -2.69
C SER A 88 -19.09 4.92 -4.20
N ASN A 89 -17.90 4.93 -4.85
CA ASN A 89 -17.77 5.20 -6.28
C ASN A 89 -16.56 4.46 -6.87
N VAL A 90 -16.83 3.39 -7.63
CA VAL A 90 -15.79 2.51 -8.20
C VAL A 90 -14.90 3.25 -9.20
N VAL A 91 -15.47 4.21 -9.98
CA VAL A 91 -14.70 4.97 -10.98
C VAL A 91 -13.69 5.88 -10.30
N ILE A 92 -14.13 6.65 -9.29
CA ILE A 92 -13.25 7.54 -8.54
C ILE A 92 -12.21 6.71 -7.77
N SER A 93 -12.58 5.57 -7.18
CA SER A 93 -11.62 4.69 -6.52
C SER A 93 -10.54 4.18 -7.48
N THR A 94 -10.91 3.79 -8.69
CA THR A 94 -9.92 3.34 -9.68
C THR A 94 -9.03 4.49 -10.13
N PHE A 95 -9.58 5.70 -10.26
CA PHE A 95 -8.79 6.90 -10.52
C PHE A 95 -7.81 7.17 -9.36
N CYS A 96 -8.26 7.03 -8.10
CA CYS A 96 -7.37 7.16 -6.92
C CYS A 96 -6.24 6.12 -6.90
N TRP A 97 -6.48 4.87 -7.35
CA TRP A 97 -5.44 3.86 -7.48
C TRP A 97 -4.30 4.32 -8.40
N ILE A 98 -4.64 4.97 -9.52
CA ILE A 98 -3.67 5.53 -10.46
C ILE A 98 -3.08 6.83 -9.91
N GLY A 99 -3.94 7.75 -9.47
CA GLY A 99 -3.59 9.09 -9.00
C GLY A 99 -2.68 9.11 -7.78
N LEU A 100 -2.86 8.16 -6.86
CA LEU A 100 -1.98 7.92 -5.71
C LEU A 100 -0.72 7.12 -6.08
N THR A 101 -0.47 6.87 -7.36
CA THR A 101 0.66 6.14 -7.95
C THR A 101 0.76 4.66 -7.58
N LEU A 102 -0.20 4.11 -6.84
CA LEU A 102 -0.17 2.71 -6.41
C LEU A 102 -0.22 1.74 -7.60
N PHE A 103 -0.82 2.12 -8.71
CA PHE A 103 -0.77 1.34 -9.96
C PHE A 103 0.66 1.19 -10.48
N TYR A 104 1.45 2.26 -10.52
CA TYR A 104 2.84 2.21 -10.93
C TYR A 104 3.72 1.48 -9.90
N CYS A 105 3.46 1.75 -8.61
CA CYS A 105 4.08 1.02 -7.52
C CYS A 105 3.84 -0.49 -7.60
N SER A 106 2.66 -0.91 -8.08
CA SER A 106 2.32 -2.33 -8.21
C SER A 106 3.05 -3.02 -9.37
N MET A 107 3.44 -2.29 -10.40
CA MET A 107 4.31 -2.79 -11.46
C MET A 107 5.77 -2.93 -11.00
N ASN A 108 6.20 -2.14 -10.03
CA ASN A 108 7.52 -2.20 -9.42
C ASN A 108 7.54 -3.22 -8.26
N GLY A 109 6.92 -2.93 -7.13
CA GLY A 109 6.89 -3.75 -5.92
C GLY A 109 5.76 -4.79 -5.91
N SER A 110 5.70 -5.72 -6.88
CA SER A 110 4.57 -6.63 -7.08
C SER A 110 4.27 -7.51 -5.85
N ARG A 111 5.29 -8.05 -5.15
CA ARG A 111 5.09 -8.83 -3.91
C ARG A 111 4.40 -8.03 -2.82
N GLN A 112 4.86 -6.80 -2.62
CA GLN A 112 4.27 -5.91 -1.61
C GLN A 112 2.84 -5.52 -1.98
N SER A 113 2.56 -5.29 -3.26
CA SER A 113 1.22 -4.96 -3.75
C SER A 113 0.25 -6.15 -3.67
N MET A 114 0.73 -7.41 -3.84
CA MET A 114 -0.06 -8.59 -3.52
C MET A 114 -0.47 -8.61 -2.05
N ALA A 115 0.49 -8.40 -1.13
CA ALA A 115 0.20 -8.32 0.30
C ALA A 115 -0.72 -7.14 0.63
N LEU A 116 -0.56 -5.99 -0.04
CA LEU A 116 -1.41 -4.81 0.12
C LEU A 116 -2.88 -5.14 -0.16
N VAL A 117 -3.21 -5.70 -1.33
CA VAL A 117 -4.61 -5.97 -1.69
C VAL A 117 -5.25 -7.03 -0.80
N ILE A 118 -4.49 -8.02 -0.31
CA ILE A 118 -4.98 -8.98 0.69
C ILE A 118 -5.27 -8.26 2.00
N THR A 119 -4.34 -7.41 2.45
CA THR A 119 -4.48 -6.64 3.70
C THR A 119 -5.69 -5.71 3.66
N LEU A 120 -5.90 -4.99 2.56
CA LEU A 120 -7.09 -4.15 2.38
C LEU A 120 -8.38 -4.96 2.51
N ASN A 121 -8.43 -6.17 1.93
CA ASN A 121 -9.57 -7.07 2.09
C ASN A 121 -9.70 -7.62 3.52
N ALA A 122 -8.58 -7.86 4.24
CA ALA A 122 -8.61 -8.25 5.65
C ALA A 122 -9.20 -7.15 6.54
N LEU A 123 -8.84 -5.88 6.28
CA LEU A 123 -9.38 -4.72 7.00
C LEU A 123 -10.91 -4.61 6.88
N VAL A 124 -11.51 -5.02 5.77
CA VAL A 124 -12.97 -5.05 5.62
C VAL A 124 -13.62 -6.00 6.63
N TYR A 125 -12.97 -7.12 6.92
CA TYR A 125 -13.45 -8.06 7.94
C TYR A 125 -13.19 -7.52 9.35
N PHE A 126 -12.02 -6.96 9.61
CA PHE A 126 -11.68 -6.39 10.92
C PHE A 126 -12.52 -5.17 11.29
N ALA A 127 -12.90 -4.36 10.31
CA ALA A 127 -13.82 -3.25 10.55
C ALA A 127 -15.21 -3.72 11.01
N ARG A 128 -15.62 -4.95 10.67
CA ARG A 128 -16.88 -5.55 11.14
C ARG A 128 -16.71 -6.27 12.47
N ASP A 129 -15.67 -7.07 12.59
CA ASP A 129 -15.36 -7.86 13.77
C ASP A 129 -13.86 -8.19 13.81
N LEU A 130 -13.16 -7.69 14.83
CA LEU A 130 -11.73 -7.97 15.06
C LEU A 130 -11.42 -9.45 15.30
N LYS A 131 -12.44 -10.25 15.71
CA LYS A 131 -12.31 -11.70 15.91
C LYS A 131 -12.52 -12.49 14.61
N SER A 132 -12.75 -11.82 13.47
CA SER A 132 -13.02 -12.46 12.20
C SER A 132 -11.91 -13.43 11.80
N LYS A 133 -12.20 -14.73 11.78
CA LYS A 133 -11.27 -15.77 11.31
C LYS A 133 -10.80 -15.51 9.87
N LYS A 134 -11.73 -15.04 9.00
CA LYS A 134 -11.40 -14.69 7.60
C LYS A 134 -10.39 -13.53 7.53
N GLY A 135 -10.55 -12.51 8.36
CA GLY A 135 -9.59 -11.40 8.46
C GLY A 135 -8.21 -11.90 8.85
N TRP A 136 -8.10 -12.74 9.88
CA TRP A 136 -6.81 -13.29 10.34
C TRP A 136 -6.17 -14.23 9.34
N ILE A 137 -6.95 -15.09 8.65
CA ILE A 137 -6.42 -15.96 7.57
C ILE A 137 -5.82 -15.10 6.45
N LEU A 138 -6.53 -14.05 6.00
CA LEU A 138 -6.00 -13.14 4.99
C LEU A 138 -4.73 -12.44 5.47
N MET A 139 -4.64 -12.01 6.73
CA MET A 139 -3.43 -11.40 7.29
C MET A 139 -2.26 -12.38 7.32
N LEU A 140 -2.47 -13.64 7.72
CA LEU A 140 -1.42 -14.67 7.69
C LEU A 140 -0.91 -14.91 6.26
N ILE A 141 -1.80 -14.94 5.27
CA ILE A 141 -1.41 -15.05 3.86
C ILE A 141 -0.61 -13.81 3.42
N ALA A 142 -1.05 -12.61 3.78
CA ALA A 142 -0.35 -11.37 3.46
C ALA A 142 1.08 -11.35 4.04
N ILE A 143 1.24 -11.73 5.32
CA ILE A 143 2.53 -11.83 6.02
C ILE A 143 3.43 -12.86 5.32
N GLY A 144 2.87 -14.01 4.92
CA GLY A 144 3.59 -15.05 4.18
C GLY A 144 3.98 -14.66 2.75
N ILE A 145 3.46 -13.56 2.21
CA ILE A 145 3.87 -12.97 0.91
C ILE A 145 4.87 -11.83 1.15
N HIS A 146 4.56 -10.92 2.09
CA HIS A 146 5.41 -9.76 2.39
C HIS A 146 5.17 -9.22 3.80
N SER A 147 6.16 -9.34 4.68
CA SER A 147 6.05 -9.01 6.11
C SER A 147 5.78 -7.53 6.41
N THR A 148 6.04 -6.61 5.48
CA THR A 148 5.76 -5.17 5.65
C THR A 148 4.27 -4.90 5.96
N CYS A 149 3.35 -5.81 5.59
CA CYS A 149 1.94 -5.69 5.92
C CYS A 149 1.66 -5.65 7.45
N LEU A 150 2.61 -6.07 8.29
CA LEU A 150 2.51 -5.95 9.76
C LEU A 150 2.33 -4.51 10.24
N ILE A 151 2.76 -3.51 9.44
CA ILE A 151 2.54 -2.09 9.76
C ILE A 151 1.05 -1.75 9.96
N ILE A 152 0.15 -2.57 9.39
CA ILE A 152 -1.29 -2.40 9.53
C ILE A 152 -1.82 -2.65 10.97
N ALA A 153 -0.97 -3.15 11.89
CA ALA A 153 -1.34 -3.27 13.30
C ALA A 153 -1.83 -1.93 13.88
N VAL A 154 -1.29 -0.80 13.40
CA VAL A 154 -1.79 0.54 13.75
C VAL A 154 -3.24 0.75 13.33
N ALA A 155 -3.67 0.22 12.17
CA ALA A 155 -5.07 0.27 11.76
C ALA A 155 -5.98 -0.55 12.69
N ILE A 156 -5.51 -1.71 13.15
CA ILE A 156 -6.24 -2.54 14.12
C ILE A 156 -6.41 -1.79 15.45
N LEU A 157 -5.33 -1.17 15.96
CA LEU A 157 -5.41 -0.32 17.15
C LEU A 157 -6.35 0.88 16.92
N GLY A 158 -6.33 1.44 15.72
CA GLY A 158 -7.23 2.52 15.31
C GLY A 158 -8.70 2.12 15.33
N ILE A 159 -9.05 0.89 14.91
CA ILE A 159 -10.41 0.35 15.00
C ILE A 159 -10.86 0.31 16.48
N ILE A 160 -9.99 -0.21 17.36
CA ILE A 160 -10.27 -0.26 18.80
C ILE A 160 -10.51 1.14 19.39
N LEU A 161 -9.69 2.11 18.95
CA LEU A 161 -9.84 3.51 19.39
C LEU A 161 -11.18 4.08 18.93
N THR A 162 -11.55 3.85 17.67
CA THR A 162 -12.81 4.36 17.09
C THR A 162 -14.04 3.72 17.74
N ASP A 163 -13.98 2.43 18.08
CA ASP A 163 -15.07 1.74 18.78
C ASP A 163 -15.28 2.26 20.22
N LYS A 164 -14.24 2.87 20.82
CA LYS A 164 -14.33 3.48 22.16
C LYS A 164 -14.70 4.98 22.12
N ILE A 165 -14.26 5.66 21.07
CA ILE A 165 -14.43 7.12 20.91
C ILE A 165 -15.31 7.37 19.70
N HIS A 166 -16.57 7.75 19.94
CA HIS A 166 -17.55 7.98 18.88
C HIS A 166 -17.44 9.36 18.22
N GLU A 167 -16.59 10.26 18.72
CA GLU A 167 -16.40 11.58 18.16
C GLU A 167 -15.20 11.61 17.20
N SER A 168 -15.45 11.77 15.89
CA SER A 168 -14.42 11.73 14.85
C SER A 168 -13.34 12.81 15.02
N ARG A 169 -13.68 13.99 15.56
CA ARG A 169 -12.70 15.06 15.83
C ARG A 169 -11.71 14.67 16.93
N LEU A 170 -12.22 14.08 18.01
CA LEU A 170 -11.38 13.62 19.11
C LEU A 170 -10.45 12.50 18.65
N VAL A 171 -10.98 11.56 17.85
CA VAL A 171 -10.19 10.50 17.21
C VAL A 171 -9.08 11.10 16.32
N LEU A 172 -9.40 12.11 15.50
CA LEU A 172 -8.42 12.82 14.68
C LEU A 172 -7.32 13.42 15.54
N ILE A 173 -7.68 14.22 16.56
CA ILE A 173 -6.71 14.92 17.42
C ILE A 173 -5.77 13.93 18.12
N ILE A 174 -6.33 12.91 18.76
CA ILE A 174 -5.55 11.87 19.47
C ILE A 174 -4.60 11.18 18.50
N THR A 175 -5.09 10.80 17.32
CA THR A 175 -4.27 10.10 16.34
C THR A 175 -3.16 10.99 15.78
N VAL A 176 -3.42 12.27 15.52
CA VAL A 176 -2.38 13.22 15.08
C VAL A 176 -1.27 13.34 16.13
N ILE A 177 -1.63 13.52 17.40
CA ILE A 177 -0.64 13.64 18.49
C ILE A 177 0.20 12.36 18.60
N ILE A 178 -0.43 11.20 18.66
CA ILE A 178 0.26 9.90 18.76
C ILE A 178 1.17 9.69 17.54
N SER A 179 0.68 9.98 16.34
CA SER A 179 1.46 9.80 15.10
C SER A 179 2.67 10.72 15.04
N ALA A 180 2.53 11.96 15.47
CA ALA A 180 3.65 12.92 15.55
C ALA A 180 4.69 12.45 16.57
N LEU A 181 4.28 12.02 17.75
CA LEU A 181 5.19 11.48 18.78
C LEU A 181 5.94 10.24 18.27
N ILE A 182 5.23 9.28 17.66
CA ILE A 182 5.86 8.11 17.05
C ILE A 182 6.86 8.53 15.97
N SER A 183 6.52 9.52 15.13
CA SER A 183 7.39 9.98 14.06
C SER A 183 8.70 10.57 14.57
N ILE A 184 8.67 11.29 15.70
CA ILE A 184 9.85 11.88 16.33
C ILE A 184 10.79 10.78 16.85
N VAL A 185 10.24 9.77 17.53
CA VAL A 185 11.04 8.71 18.16
C VAL A 185 11.36 7.55 17.23
N PHE A 186 10.74 7.48 16.06
CA PHE A 186 10.79 6.35 15.13
C PHE A 186 12.21 5.90 14.78
N LYS A 187 13.08 6.84 14.40
CA LYS A 187 14.47 6.51 14.05
C LYS A 187 15.24 5.92 15.24
N GLY A 188 14.95 6.38 16.46
CA GLY A 188 15.51 5.80 17.69
C GLY A 188 15.03 4.38 17.92
N ILE A 189 13.72 4.13 17.76
CA ILE A 189 13.13 2.78 17.89
C ILE A 189 13.76 1.83 16.87
N VAL A 190 13.83 2.23 15.61
CA VAL A 190 14.43 1.39 14.55
C VAL A 190 15.89 1.09 14.86
N ARG A 191 16.67 2.06 15.33
CA ARG A 191 18.08 1.84 15.71
C ARG A 191 18.23 0.79 16.80
N VAL A 192 17.35 0.80 17.79
CA VAL A 192 17.34 -0.23 18.85
C VAL A 192 16.89 -1.59 18.29
N LEU A 193 15.84 -1.64 17.48
CA LEU A 193 15.34 -2.89 16.91
C LEU A 193 16.39 -3.58 16.03
N LEU A 194 17.16 -2.83 15.24
CA LEU A 194 18.21 -3.39 14.38
C LEU A 194 19.33 -4.08 15.16
N GLN A 195 19.54 -3.75 16.45
CA GLN A 195 20.48 -4.45 17.30
C GLN A 195 20.00 -5.87 17.63
N PHE A 196 18.69 -6.07 17.73
CA PHE A 196 18.09 -7.39 18.02
C PHE A 196 17.84 -8.23 16.75
N PHE A 197 17.88 -7.61 15.57
CA PHE A 197 17.64 -8.28 14.29
C PHE A 197 18.80 -8.08 13.31
N PRO A 198 19.95 -8.77 13.50
CA PRO A 198 21.15 -8.58 12.67
C PRO A 198 20.92 -8.78 11.17
N HIS A 199 19.96 -9.65 10.79
CA HIS A 199 19.59 -9.90 9.39
C HIS A 199 19.09 -8.64 8.65
N TYR A 200 18.51 -7.68 9.40
CA TYR A 200 18.05 -6.40 8.88
C TYR A 200 19.06 -5.26 9.04
N SER A 201 20.25 -5.52 9.60
CA SER A 201 21.30 -4.50 9.81
C SER A 201 21.73 -3.82 8.51
N MET A 202 21.61 -4.53 7.36
CA MET A 202 21.88 -3.99 6.03
C MET A 202 21.03 -2.73 5.68
N TYR A 203 19.88 -2.56 6.34
CA TYR A 203 19.02 -1.37 6.18
C TYR A 203 19.35 -0.25 7.17
N GLY A 204 20.29 -0.46 8.10
CA GLY A 204 20.54 0.43 9.24
C GLY A 204 21.73 1.37 9.06
N PHE A 205 22.92 0.85 8.80
CA PHE A 205 24.16 1.62 8.85
C PHE A 205 25.16 1.21 7.78
N GLY A 206 25.72 2.22 7.11
CA GLY A 206 26.99 2.12 6.42
C GLY A 206 27.00 1.40 5.08
N GLY A 207 26.76 2.12 3.99
CA GLY A 207 27.09 1.69 2.63
C GLY A 207 26.03 0.92 1.87
N ALA A 208 24.88 0.67 2.45
CA ALA A 208 23.76 0.11 1.69
C ALA A 208 23.05 1.23 0.91
N GLN A 209 22.77 0.98 -0.35
CA GLN A 209 22.02 1.85 -1.25
C GLN A 209 20.62 2.23 -0.69
N TYR A 210 20.17 1.58 0.38
CA TYR A 210 18.85 1.71 1.01
C TYR A 210 18.94 1.78 2.53
N SER A 211 19.49 2.86 3.08
CA SER A 211 19.45 3.07 4.53
C SER A 211 18.12 3.69 4.98
N ILE A 212 17.50 3.16 6.05
CA ILE A 212 16.30 3.75 6.68
C ILE A 212 16.56 5.17 7.23
N PHE A 213 17.82 5.52 7.45
CA PHE A 213 18.22 6.83 8.01
C PHE A 213 18.48 7.90 6.94
N GLU A 214 18.60 7.52 5.68
CA GLU A 214 18.84 8.44 4.58
C GLU A 214 17.51 9.00 4.02
N SER A 215 17.58 10.22 3.52
CA SER A 215 16.42 10.94 2.97
C SER A 215 16.70 11.23 1.49
N ASN A 216 16.20 10.38 0.61
CA ASN A 216 16.44 10.45 -0.84
C ASN A 216 15.22 11.00 -1.61
N GLY A 217 14.07 11.14 -0.95
CA GLY A 217 12.81 11.56 -1.57
C GLY A 217 12.66 13.07 -1.73
N GLY A 218 12.03 13.50 -2.81
CA GLY A 218 11.69 14.88 -3.11
C GLY A 218 10.59 15.46 -2.19
N GLY A 219 10.49 16.80 -2.14
CA GLY A 219 9.47 17.49 -1.32
C GLY A 219 8.02 17.25 -1.77
N ARG A 220 7.80 16.85 -3.02
CA ARG A 220 6.45 16.61 -3.57
C ARG A 220 5.67 15.50 -2.85
N ILE A 221 6.36 14.49 -2.39
CA ILE A 221 5.72 13.40 -1.65
C ILE A 221 5.19 13.89 -0.30
N VAL A 222 5.85 14.85 0.32
CA VAL A 222 5.37 15.51 1.56
C VAL A 222 4.07 16.26 1.28
N ILE A 223 3.98 16.94 0.13
CA ILE A 223 2.77 17.68 -0.28
C ILE A 223 1.59 16.71 -0.45
N LEU A 224 1.82 15.52 -1.02
CA LEU A 224 0.78 14.49 -1.09
C LEU A 224 0.27 14.13 0.32
N TYR A 225 1.15 13.88 1.29
CA TYR A 225 0.72 13.51 2.64
C TYR A 225 0.01 14.65 3.37
N ILE A 226 0.40 15.92 3.15
CA ILE A 226 -0.33 17.08 3.65
C ILE A 226 -1.74 17.13 3.03
N PHE A 227 -1.85 16.91 1.72
CA PHE A 227 -3.15 16.82 1.03
C PHE A 227 -4.01 15.68 1.61
N LEU A 228 -3.44 14.49 1.83
CA LEU A 228 -4.17 13.36 2.42
C LEU A 228 -4.64 13.67 3.86
N LEU A 229 -3.84 14.39 4.64
CA LEU A 229 -4.26 14.87 5.97
C LEU A 229 -5.42 15.86 5.86
N ALA A 230 -5.41 16.78 4.88
CA ALA A 230 -6.51 17.70 4.64
C ALA A 230 -7.83 16.94 4.29
N ILE A 231 -7.76 15.84 3.55
CA ILE A 231 -8.91 14.95 3.30
C ILE A 231 -9.45 14.34 4.61
N CYS A 232 -8.57 13.92 5.53
CA CYS A 232 -8.99 13.42 6.84
C CYS A 232 -9.67 14.51 7.68
N VAL A 233 -9.16 15.74 7.67
CA VAL A 233 -9.79 16.89 8.35
C VAL A 233 -11.15 17.17 7.74
N LEU A 234 -11.25 17.19 6.41
CA LEU A 234 -12.53 17.39 5.71
C LEU A 234 -13.57 16.34 6.10
N TRP A 235 -13.16 15.06 6.19
CA TRP A 235 -14.01 13.98 6.68
C TRP A 235 -14.62 14.30 8.05
N THR A 236 -13.81 14.78 9.01
CA THR A 236 -14.28 15.06 10.36
C THR A 236 -15.18 16.30 10.45
N ILE A 237 -14.99 17.28 9.52
CA ILE A 237 -15.87 18.46 9.42
C ILE A 237 -17.26 18.05 8.91
N ILE A 238 -17.29 17.20 7.87
CA ILE A 238 -18.53 16.74 7.25
C ILE A 238 -19.26 15.74 8.16
N ASN A 239 -18.51 14.88 8.83
CA ASN A 239 -19.04 13.78 9.63
C ASN A 239 -19.06 14.13 11.15
N LYS A 240 -19.74 15.24 11.50
CA LYS A 240 -19.75 15.81 12.87
C LYS A 240 -20.25 14.86 13.95
N LYS A 241 -21.21 13.99 13.63
CA LYS A 241 -21.71 12.94 14.52
C LYS A 241 -21.58 11.61 13.81
N GLN A 242 -20.84 10.70 14.38
CA GLN A 242 -20.77 9.32 13.92
C GLN A 242 -22.08 8.56 14.25
N ASN A 243 -23.22 9.01 13.71
CA ASN A 243 -24.42 8.16 13.71
C ASN A 243 -24.23 6.93 12.78
N GLU A 244 -23.13 6.88 12.03
CA GLU A 244 -22.69 5.78 11.17
C GLU A 244 -21.38 5.19 11.71
N SER A 245 -21.29 4.92 13.01
CA SER A 245 -20.09 4.35 13.66
C SER A 245 -19.64 3.01 13.07
N ASP A 246 -20.52 2.34 12.33
CA ASP A 246 -20.25 1.04 11.70
C ASP A 246 -19.70 1.12 10.27
N SER A 247 -19.50 2.32 9.70
CA SER A 247 -18.93 2.42 8.36
C SER A 247 -17.45 2.06 8.37
N PHE A 248 -17.00 1.32 7.34
CA PHE A 248 -15.58 0.99 7.14
C PHE A 248 -14.68 2.23 7.24
N HIS A 249 -15.07 3.32 6.60
CA HIS A 249 -14.27 4.55 6.54
C HIS A 249 -14.13 5.25 7.89
N SER A 250 -15.18 5.24 8.71
CA SER A 250 -15.10 5.79 10.07
C SER A 250 -14.09 5.03 10.94
N LYS A 251 -14.07 3.70 10.83
CA LYS A 251 -13.12 2.84 11.56
C LYS A 251 -11.70 2.95 11.03
N MET A 252 -11.52 3.30 9.75
CA MET A 252 -10.21 3.50 9.13
C MET A 252 -9.64 4.91 9.34
N LEU A 253 -10.40 5.86 9.90
CA LEU A 253 -9.93 7.23 10.14
C LEU A 253 -8.59 7.29 10.89
N PRO A 254 -8.36 6.57 12.00
CA PRO A 254 -7.07 6.59 12.67
C PRO A 254 -5.92 6.08 11.79
N ALA A 255 -6.17 5.05 10.98
CA ALA A 255 -5.14 4.49 10.11
C ALA A 255 -4.72 5.47 9.02
N VAL A 256 -5.68 6.12 8.35
CA VAL A 256 -5.37 7.11 7.30
C VAL A 256 -4.72 8.36 7.88
N VAL A 257 -5.14 8.81 9.06
CA VAL A 257 -4.52 9.93 9.78
C VAL A 257 -3.09 9.59 10.18
N PHE A 258 -2.86 8.40 10.76
CA PHE A 258 -1.52 7.93 11.08
C PHE A 258 -0.65 7.89 9.83
N GLY A 259 -1.11 7.28 8.75
CA GLY A 259 -0.37 7.21 7.49
C GLY A 259 -0.02 8.59 6.94
N ALA A 260 -0.96 9.54 6.98
CA ALA A 260 -0.73 10.90 6.51
C ALA A 260 0.28 11.66 7.39
N VAL A 261 0.10 11.69 8.71
CA VAL A 261 1.00 12.40 9.63
C VAL A 261 2.39 11.76 9.65
N PHE A 262 2.48 10.45 9.81
CA PHE A 262 3.75 9.75 9.80
C PHE A 262 4.47 9.91 8.44
N GLY A 263 3.72 9.94 7.35
CA GLY A 263 4.23 10.20 6.01
C GLY A 263 4.84 11.60 5.87
N ILE A 264 4.22 12.66 6.40
CA ILE A 264 4.77 14.03 6.38
C ILE A 264 6.20 14.05 6.92
N PHE A 265 6.47 13.35 8.02
CA PHE A 265 7.79 13.33 8.67
C PHE A 265 8.79 12.35 8.03
N ASN A 266 8.32 11.22 7.46
CA ASN A 266 9.20 10.09 7.16
C ASN A 266 9.18 9.63 5.69
N CYS A 267 8.27 10.13 4.83
CA CYS A 267 8.11 9.65 3.45
C CYS A 267 9.30 9.91 2.52
N ARG A 268 10.21 10.78 2.89
CA ARG A 268 11.43 11.06 2.10
C ARG A 268 12.38 9.86 2.07
N ASN A 269 12.21 8.90 2.98
CA ASN A 269 12.91 7.63 2.92
C ASN A 269 12.10 6.64 2.07
N GLU A 270 12.72 6.03 1.07
CA GLU A 270 12.04 5.15 0.11
C GLU A 270 11.45 3.90 0.77
N LEU A 271 12.19 3.25 1.67
CA LEU A 271 11.72 2.05 2.37
C LEU A 271 10.49 2.34 3.24
N ILE A 272 10.53 3.47 3.94
CA ILE A 272 9.40 3.92 4.77
C ILE A 272 8.22 4.29 3.88
N ASN A 273 8.46 5.01 2.78
CA ASN A 273 7.41 5.36 1.85
C ASN A 273 6.74 4.12 1.24
N ARG A 274 7.51 3.10 0.87
CA ARG A 274 6.95 1.81 0.43
C ARG A 274 6.07 1.18 1.52
N ALA A 275 6.49 1.19 2.78
CA ALA A 275 5.67 0.68 3.89
C ALA A 275 4.35 1.45 4.05
N LEU A 276 4.36 2.76 3.78
CA LEU A 276 3.16 3.60 3.84
C LEU A 276 2.12 3.30 2.75
N TRP A 277 2.45 2.54 1.68
CA TRP A 277 1.45 2.13 0.68
C TRP A 277 0.23 1.43 1.29
N PHE A 278 0.40 0.73 2.42
CA PHE A 278 -0.71 0.08 3.12
C PHE A 278 -1.74 1.08 3.64
N TYR A 279 -1.30 2.27 4.07
CA TYR A 279 -2.21 3.34 4.49
C TYR A 279 -2.75 4.14 3.31
N ILE A 280 -1.88 4.44 2.32
CA ILE A 280 -2.30 5.09 1.06
C ILE A 280 -3.36 4.24 0.36
N GLY A 281 -3.26 2.91 0.40
CA GLY A 281 -4.23 1.99 -0.15
C GLY A 281 -5.65 2.16 0.41
N ILE A 282 -5.79 2.58 1.66
CA ILE A 282 -7.12 2.86 2.26
C ILE A 282 -7.74 4.11 1.64
N PHE A 283 -6.94 5.12 1.27
CA PHE A 283 -7.42 6.35 0.64
C PHE A 283 -8.10 6.13 -0.70
N ILE A 284 -7.86 5.00 -1.37
CA ILE A 284 -8.52 4.64 -2.64
C ILE A 284 -10.04 4.68 -2.49
N THR A 285 -10.58 4.25 -1.35
CA THR A 285 -12.02 4.25 -1.07
C THR A 285 -12.42 5.35 -0.09
N PHE A 286 -11.48 5.85 0.70
CA PHE A 286 -11.74 6.94 1.66
C PHE A 286 -12.03 8.27 0.94
N ILE A 287 -11.28 8.60 -0.11
CA ILE A 287 -11.47 9.82 -0.91
C ILE A 287 -12.87 9.87 -1.53
N PRO A 288 -13.35 8.85 -2.29
CA PRO A 288 -14.72 8.87 -2.80
C PRO A 288 -15.78 8.93 -1.71
N ALA A 289 -15.55 8.34 -0.54
CA ALA A 289 -16.47 8.45 0.59
C ALA A 289 -16.58 9.89 1.13
N VAL A 290 -15.49 10.65 1.14
CA VAL A 290 -15.50 12.09 1.47
C VAL A 290 -16.29 12.88 0.43
N ILE A 291 -16.02 12.65 -0.86
CA ILE A 291 -16.68 13.31 -1.99
C ILE A 291 -18.18 13.11 -1.95
N GLU A 292 -18.65 11.88 -1.74
CA GLU A 292 -20.08 11.56 -1.72
C GLU A 292 -20.85 12.22 -0.57
N LYS A 293 -20.18 12.54 0.53
CA LYS A 293 -20.78 13.27 1.65
C LYS A 293 -20.89 14.79 1.39
N CYS A 294 -20.17 15.32 0.42
CA CYS A 294 -20.28 16.73 -0.01
C CYS A 294 -21.53 16.94 -0.86
N LYS A 295 -22.12 18.14 -0.82
CA LYS A 295 -23.33 18.47 -1.57
C LYS A 295 -23.19 19.77 -2.38
N GLY A 296 -23.98 19.89 -3.44
CA GLY A 296 -24.12 21.11 -4.23
C GLY A 296 -22.79 21.57 -4.86
N LEU A 297 -22.56 22.89 -4.90
CA LEU A 297 -21.37 23.50 -5.48
C LEU A 297 -20.08 23.03 -4.77
N VAL A 298 -20.12 22.81 -3.45
CA VAL A 298 -18.97 22.35 -2.67
C VAL A 298 -18.47 21.01 -3.16
N LYS A 299 -19.37 20.07 -3.51
CA LYS A 299 -18.99 18.78 -4.10
C LYS A 299 -18.18 18.98 -5.38
N TRP A 300 -18.69 19.77 -6.33
CA TRP A 300 -17.99 20.03 -7.59
C TRP A 300 -16.60 20.65 -7.41
N ILE A 301 -16.47 21.60 -6.49
CA ILE A 301 -15.18 22.22 -6.19
C ILE A 301 -14.20 21.18 -5.64
N ILE A 302 -14.65 20.36 -4.68
CA ILE A 302 -13.82 19.33 -4.07
C ILE A 302 -13.43 18.25 -5.09
N ASP A 303 -14.35 17.81 -5.95
CA ASP A 303 -14.09 16.87 -7.04
C ASP A 303 -12.97 17.39 -7.96
N ILE A 304 -13.09 18.64 -8.42
CA ILE A 304 -12.10 19.27 -9.32
C ILE A 304 -10.74 19.35 -8.62
N ILE A 305 -10.69 19.80 -7.38
CA ILE A 305 -9.43 19.91 -6.61
C ILE A 305 -8.78 18.54 -6.47
N ILE A 306 -9.53 17.53 -6.03
CA ILE A 306 -8.99 16.18 -5.79
C ILE A 306 -8.49 15.57 -7.10
N ILE A 307 -9.30 15.61 -8.16
CA ILE A 307 -8.91 15.07 -9.46
C ILE A 307 -7.67 15.78 -10.00
N SER A 308 -7.62 17.11 -9.91
CA SER A 308 -6.47 17.89 -10.40
C SER A 308 -5.19 17.58 -9.62
N VAL A 309 -5.27 17.53 -8.29
CA VAL A 309 -4.10 17.23 -7.45
C VAL A 309 -3.58 15.82 -7.71
N LEU A 310 -4.45 14.82 -7.77
CA LEU A 310 -4.06 13.44 -8.01
C LEU A 310 -3.54 13.22 -9.43
N ALA A 311 -4.14 13.87 -10.45
CA ALA A 311 -3.66 13.82 -11.82
C ALA A 311 -2.27 14.46 -11.95
N ALA A 312 -2.08 15.64 -11.36
CA ALA A 312 -0.79 16.32 -11.36
C ALA A 312 0.28 15.51 -10.64
N TYR A 313 -0.03 14.96 -9.46
CA TYR A 313 0.90 14.11 -8.71
C TYR A 313 1.30 12.85 -9.48
N SER A 314 0.32 12.17 -10.09
CA SER A 314 0.54 10.98 -10.91
C SER A 314 1.41 11.28 -12.13
N LEU A 315 1.11 12.38 -12.85
CA LEU A 315 1.89 12.79 -14.03
C LEU A 315 3.34 13.12 -13.65
N LEU A 316 3.54 13.90 -12.59
CA LEU A 316 4.87 14.26 -12.13
C LEU A 316 5.67 13.02 -11.68
N SER A 317 5.03 12.06 -11.01
CA SER A 317 5.66 10.79 -10.62
C SER A 317 6.07 9.96 -11.85
N LEU A 318 5.26 9.96 -12.91
CA LEU A 318 5.62 9.31 -14.17
C LEU A 318 6.80 10.01 -14.85
N LEU A 319 6.78 11.34 -14.95
CA LEU A 319 7.88 12.10 -15.57
C LEU A 319 9.21 11.90 -14.86
N GLU A 320 9.20 11.72 -13.53
CA GLU A 320 10.39 11.38 -12.75
C GLU A 320 10.79 9.92 -12.83
N ASN A 321 9.90 9.09 -13.35
CA ASN A 321 10.11 7.65 -13.51
C ASN A 321 10.57 6.91 -12.23
N GLN A 322 10.07 7.34 -11.07
CA GLN A 322 10.47 6.79 -9.77
C GLN A 322 10.27 5.28 -9.64
N ASN A 323 9.31 4.72 -10.38
CA ASN A 323 9.01 3.29 -10.38
C ASN A 323 9.64 2.52 -11.57
N GLY A 324 10.38 3.18 -12.44
CA GLY A 324 10.98 2.56 -13.62
C GLY A 324 9.97 2.02 -14.63
N VAL A 325 8.80 2.68 -14.75
CA VAL A 325 7.72 2.22 -15.66
C VAL A 325 7.78 2.85 -17.03
N ILE A 326 8.67 3.82 -17.23
CA ILE A 326 8.93 4.49 -18.50
C ILE A 326 10.43 4.27 -18.88
N PRO A 327 10.74 3.94 -20.16
CA PRO A 327 9.79 3.66 -21.25
C PRO A 327 9.03 2.37 -21.02
N TYR A 328 7.73 2.40 -21.30
CA TYR A 328 6.90 1.20 -21.24
C TYR A 328 7.15 0.36 -22.49
N ALA A 329 7.39 -0.94 -22.30
CA ALA A 329 7.55 -1.91 -23.36
C ALA A 329 6.69 -3.15 -23.08
N LEU A 330 6.20 -3.77 -24.13
CA LEU A 330 5.51 -5.05 -24.05
C LEU A 330 6.55 -6.19 -24.03
N PHE A 331 6.20 -7.35 -23.44
CA PHE A 331 7.16 -8.45 -23.25
C PHE A 331 7.67 -9.08 -24.55
N TRP A 332 6.98 -8.85 -25.68
CA TRP A 332 7.36 -9.35 -26.99
C TRP A 332 8.14 -8.29 -27.82
N GLN A 333 8.43 -7.13 -27.29
CA GLN A 333 9.29 -6.09 -27.86
C GLN A 333 10.72 -6.22 -27.33
#